data_bb2e9dbfd7440cec9e48f9cd8e5fab86
#
_entry.id   bb2e9dbfd7440cec9e48f9cd8e5fab86
#
_cell.length_a   1.000
_cell.length_b   1.000
_cell.length_c   1.000
_cell.angle_alpha   90.00
_cell.angle_beta   90.00
_cell.angle_gamma   90.00
#
_symmetry.space_group_name_H-M   'P 1'
#
loop_
_entity.id
_entity.type
_entity.pdbx_description
1 polymer ?
#
loop_
_entity_poly.entity_id
_entity_poly.type
_entity_poly.pdbx_seq_one_letter_code
_entity_poly.pdbx_strand_id
1 'polypeptide(L)'
;DNCDLSILEALQRDGRASLTDIGKGLGLSRFAVKDRIEILFRDRLILGPTVVIDPSRVGFRRTMFFEFKTNPHEPWLAEFLKKMKECDTLNGITGEYSLLGRFRIADEEHFGRILRRIDEVMTKSFFKKYRVVNAINTFKESGVPFERKAAPLTLGDIDLMILRILLNQTRYVKTPQPLSTTQISRLLGDLGVKISQPSVFKRLKRLEDQGVILRHTILVNQEKVGFKTKLVVRIKVNPASYD
;
A
#
# COMPACT_ATOMS: atom_id res chain seq x y z
N ASP A 1 -25.31 0.09 0.56
CA ASP A 1 -26.17 0.83 -0.39
C ASP A 1 -25.32 1.80 -1.24
N ASN A 2 -25.92 2.52 -2.19
CA ASN A 2 -25.20 3.44 -3.08
C ASN A 2 -24.55 4.60 -2.30
N CYS A 3 -25.17 5.07 -1.23
CA CYS A 3 -24.58 6.11 -0.38
C CYS A 3 -23.29 5.62 0.29
N ASP A 4 -23.27 4.38 0.77
CA ASP A 4 -22.09 3.78 1.39
C ASP A 4 -20.96 3.63 0.39
N LEU A 5 -21.24 3.21 -0.85
CA LEU A 5 -20.25 3.14 -1.92
C LEU A 5 -19.67 4.51 -2.23
N SER A 6 -20.51 5.55 -2.32
CA SER A 6 -20.04 6.92 -2.57
C SER A 6 -19.22 7.47 -1.40
N ILE A 7 -19.53 7.13 -0.16
CA ILE A 7 -18.73 7.47 1.03
C ILE A 7 -17.35 6.77 0.94
N LEU A 8 -17.33 5.47 0.61
CA LEU A 8 -16.09 4.72 0.44
C LEU A 8 -15.21 5.32 -0.66
N GLU A 9 -15.80 5.68 -1.81
CA GLU A 9 -15.08 6.34 -2.91
C GLU A 9 -14.49 7.69 -2.49
N ALA A 10 -15.26 8.53 -1.80
CA ALA A 10 -14.80 9.81 -1.30
C ALA A 10 -13.61 9.64 -0.36
N LEU A 11 -13.70 8.73 0.61
CA LEU A 11 -12.62 8.45 1.55
C LEU A 11 -11.41 7.75 0.91
N GLN A 12 -11.61 6.99 -0.16
CA GLN A 12 -10.50 6.43 -0.94
C GLN A 12 -9.77 7.50 -1.77
N ARG A 13 -10.49 8.54 -2.23
CA ARG A 13 -9.88 9.69 -2.91
C ARG A 13 -9.13 10.58 -1.94
N ASP A 14 -9.73 10.86 -0.78
CA ASP A 14 -9.10 11.61 0.31
C ASP A 14 -9.58 11.09 1.68
N GLY A 15 -8.72 10.36 2.35
CA GLY A 15 -8.99 9.80 3.68
C GLY A 15 -9.15 10.86 4.78
N ARG A 16 -8.87 12.13 4.47
CA ARG A 16 -9.07 13.29 5.34
C ARG A 16 -10.25 14.19 4.90
N ALA A 17 -11.03 13.71 3.91
CA ALA A 17 -12.18 14.45 3.40
C ALA A 17 -13.12 14.91 4.52
N SER A 18 -13.64 16.12 4.41
CA SER A 18 -14.60 16.68 5.38
C SER A 18 -15.91 15.90 5.32
N LEU A 19 -16.40 15.46 6.48
CA LEU A 19 -17.70 14.79 6.57
C LEU A 19 -18.84 15.70 6.06
N THR A 20 -18.69 17.00 6.19
CA THR A 20 -19.66 18.00 5.70
C THR A 20 -19.68 18.03 4.18
N ASP A 21 -18.50 17.96 3.53
CA ASP A 21 -18.42 17.99 2.06
C ASP A 21 -18.90 16.68 1.45
N ILE A 22 -18.58 15.54 2.08
CA ILE A 22 -19.16 14.25 1.70
C ILE A 22 -20.67 14.30 1.81
N GLY A 23 -21.19 14.84 2.93
CA GLY A 23 -22.64 14.95 3.16
C GLY A 23 -23.33 15.82 2.14
N LYS A 24 -22.77 16.99 1.79
CA LYS A 24 -23.31 17.89 0.75
C LYS A 24 -23.46 17.16 -0.60
N GLY A 25 -22.45 16.37 -1.00
CA GLY A 25 -22.49 15.62 -2.25
C GLY A 25 -23.54 14.50 -2.29
N LEU A 26 -24.01 14.05 -1.13
CA LEU A 26 -24.94 12.93 -0.98
C LEU A 26 -26.33 13.34 -0.45
N GLY A 27 -26.57 14.62 -0.16
CA GLY A 27 -27.81 15.07 0.50
C GLY A 27 -27.95 14.56 1.95
N LEU A 28 -26.82 14.30 2.64
CA LEU A 28 -26.78 13.76 4.00
C LEU A 28 -26.25 14.81 4.98
N SER A 29 -26.74 14.75 6.23
CA SER A 29 -26.14 15.52 7.30
C SER A 29 -24.74 15.00 7.66
N ARG A 30 -23.88 15.85 8.23
CA ARG A 30 -22.57 15.44 8.76
C ARG A 30 -22.67 14.28 9.75
N PHE A 31 -23.69 14.26 10.57
CA PHE A 31 -23.91 13.20 11.55
C PHE A 31 -24.27 11.88 10.87
N ALA A 32 -25.16 11.90 9.88
CA ALA A 32 -25.52 10.72 9.10
C ALA A 32 -24.33 10.12 8.37
N VAL A 33 -23.44 10.95 7.79
CA VAL A 33 -22.18 10.49 7.18
C VAL A 33 -21.28 9.83 8.22
N LYS A 34 -21.12 10.46 9.39
CA LYS A 34 -20.30 9.93 10.49
C LYS A 34 -20.80 8.57 10.93
N ASP A 35 -22.09 8.43 11.21
CA ASP A 35 -22.70 7.19 11.68
C ASP A 35 -22.52 6.05 10.64
N ARG A 36 -22.71 6.37 9.34
CA ARG A 36 -22.46 5.38 8.26
C ARG A 36 -21.01 4.94 8.23
N ILE A 37 -20.05 5.86 8.35
CA ILE A 37 -18.62 5.52 8.38
C ILE A 37 -18.28 4.64 9.59
N GLU A 38 -18.87 4.90 10.76
CA GLU A 38 -18.69 4.08 11.96
C GLU A 38 -19.26 2.66 11.77
N ILE A 39 -20.42 2.55 11.13
CA ILE A 39 -21.02 1.26 10.77
C ILE A 39 -20.12 0.50 9.79
N LEU A 40 -19.68 1.15 8.71
CA LEU A 40 -18.78 0.56 7.71
C LEU A 40 -17.46 0.08 8.33
N PHE A 41 -16.93 0.81 9.32
CA PHE A 41 -15.73 0.42 10.05
C PHE A 41 -16.00 -0.77 11.01
N ARG A 42 -17.10 -0.71 11.80
CA ARG A 42 -17.51 -1.78 12.69
C ARG A 42 -17.74 -3.08 11.92
N ASP A 43 -18.37 -3.01 10.78
CA ASP A 43 -18.71 -4.16 9.94
C ASP A 43 -17.53 -4.62 9.07
N ARG A 44 -16.35 -3.99 9.27
CA ARG A 44 -15.09 -4.34 8.57
C ARG A 44 -15.14 -4.19 7.06
N LEU A 45 -15.95 -3.27 6.54
CA LEU A 45 -15.84 -2.81 5.15
C LEU A 45 -14.69 -1.80 5.02
N ILE A 46 -14.59 -0.86 5.97
CA ILE A 46 -13.40 -0.04 6.17
C ILE A 46 -12.47 -0.77 7.15
N LEU A 47 -11.24 -1.06 6.76
CA LEU A 47 -10.24 -1.68 7.62
C LEU A 47 -9.45 -0.65 8.42
N GLY A 48 -9.39 0.58 7.96
CA GLY A 48 -8.78 1.72 8.63
C GLY A 48 -8.09 2.68 7.67
N PRO A 49 -7.58 3.81 8.19
CA PRO A 49 -6.85 4.79 7.41
C PRO A 49 -5.44 4.29 7.04
N THR A 50 -4.92 4.80 5.93
CA THR A 50 -3.54 4.57 5.47
C THR A 50 -3.10 5.71 4.54
N VAL A 51 -1.91 5.61 3.98
CA VAL A 51 -1.37 6.54 2.98
C VAL A 51 -0.88 5.79 1.75
N VAL A 52 -0.93 6.45 0.60
CA VAL A 52 -0.21 6.03 -0.60
C VAL A 52 1.07 6.83 -0.68
N ILE A 53 2.20 6.15 -0.76
CA ILE A 53 3.52 6.78 -0.86
C ILE A 53 4.12 6.55 -2.25
N ASP A 54 5.02 7.44 -2.65
CA ASP A 54 5.89 7.24 -3.80
C ASP A 54 7.07 6.34 -3.41
N PRO A 55 7.12 5.09 -3.90
CA PRO A 55 8.21 4.17 -3.54
C PRO A 55 9.60 4.71 -3.94
N SER A 56 9.69 5.49 -5.03
CA SER A 56 10.95 6.04 -5.51
C SER A 56 11.54 7.06 -4.55
N ARG A 57 10.69 7.80 -3.84
CA ARG A 57 11.10 8.81 -2.84
C ARG A 57 11.64 8.19 -1.56
N VAL A 58 11.23 6.96 -1.24
CA VAL A 58 11.72 6.22 -0.07
C VAL A 58 12.84 5.22 -0.41
N GLY A 59 13.48 5.40 -1.58
CA GLY A 59 14.67 4.64 -1.98
C GLY A 59 14.42 3.39 -2.81
N PHE A 60 13.18 3.06 -3.13
CA PHE A 60 12.89 1.93 -4.03
C PHE A 60 12.84 2.39 -5.47
N ARG A 61 13.84 2.01 -6.25
CA ARG A 61 14.01 2.45 -7.64
C ARG A 61 13.32 1.57 -8.66
N ARG A 62 13.05 0.31 -8.32
CA ARG A 62 12.45 -0.67 -9.23
C ARG A 62 11.32 -1.44 -8.56
N THR A 63 10.33 -1.77 -9.38
CA THR A 63 9.28 -2.72 -9.02
C THR A 63 9.49 -3.98 -9.85
N MET A 64 9.56 -5.13 -9.20
CA MET A 64 9.66 -6.40 -9.87
C MET A 64 8.51 -7.31 -9.47
N PHE A 65 8.02 -8.05 -10.43
CA PHE A 65 7.02 -9.09 -10.21
C PHE A 65 7.69 -10.45 -10.30
N PHE A 66 7.48 -11.24 -9.27
CA PHE A 66 7.92 -12.63 -9.24
C PHE A 66 6.69 -13.53 -9.33
N GLU A 67 6.72 -14.44 -10.27
CA GLU A 67 5.71 -15.47 -10.44
C GLU A 67 6.34 -16.81 -10.05
N PHE A 68 5.77 -17.47 -9.05
CA PHE A 68 6.29 -18.74 -8.53
C PHE A 68 5.35 -19.87 -8.91
N LYS A 69 5.91 -20.97 -9.38
CA LYS A 69 5.18 -22.22 -9.54
C LYS A 69 5.35 -23.02 -8.25
N THR A 70 4.24 -23.28 -7.56
CA THR A 70 4.25 -23.99 -6.28
C THR A 70 3.35 -25.22 -6.32
N ASN A 71 3.66 -26.19 -5.48
CA ASN A 71 2.80 -27.32 -5.21
C ASN A 71 1.80 -26.92 -4.09
N PRO A 72 0.52 -27.36 -4.14
CA PRO A 72 -0.43 -27.16 -3.04
C PRO A 72 0.06 -27.66 -1.67
N HIS A 73 0.93 -28.64 -1.65
CA HIS A 73 1.56 -29.19 -0.43
C HIS A 73 2.77 -28.36 0.08
N GLU A 74 3.02 -27.18 -0.48
CA GLU A 74 4.14 -26.30 -0.11
C GLU A 74 3.64 -24.93 0.43
N PRO A 75 2.75 -24.89 1.45
CA PRO A 75 2.25 -23.62 2.00
C PRO A 75 3.37 -22.79 2.65
N TRP A 76 4.46 -23.44 3.05
CA TRP A 76 5.64 -22.80 3.63
C TRP A 76 6.31 -21.78 2.71
N LEU A 77 6.22 -21.98 1.37
CA LEU A 77 6.78 -21.05 0.40
C LEU A 77 6.03 -19.71 0.42
N ALA A 78 4.70 -19.76 0.44
CA ALA A 78 3.88 -18.54 0.58
C ALA A 78 4.16 -17.83 1.91
N GLU A 79 4.29 -18.59 3.02
CA GLU A 79 4.61 -18.04 4.34
C GLU A 79 6.03 -17.43 4.38
N PHE A 80 7.00 -18.01 3.69
CA PHE A 80 8.33 -17.43 3.52
C PHE A 80 8.25 -16.09 2.77
N LEU A 81 7.57 -16.05 1.62
CA LEU A 81 7.45 -14.85 0.80
C LEU A 81 6.70 -13.72 1.53
N LYS A 82 5.65 -14.04 2.30
CA LYS A 82 4.92 -13.09 3.15
C LYS A 82 5.81 -12.41 4.19
N LYS A 83 6.83 -13.10 4.69
CA LYS A 83 7.78 -12.57 5.68
C LYS A 83 8.87 -11.71 5.06
N MET A 84 9.05 -11.74 3.75
CA MET A 84 10.02 -10.89 3.07
C MET A 84 9.55 -9.43 3.07
N LYS A 85 10.34 -8.53 3.63
CA LYS A 85 10.01 -7.09 3.73
C LYS A 85 9.92 -6.41 2.37
N GLU A 86 10.63 -6.97 1.41
CA GLU A 86 10.70 -6.51 0.03
C GLU A 86 9.44 -6.86 -0.77
N CYS A 87 8.71 -7.90 -0.35
CA CYS A 87 7.45 -8.33 -0.94
C CYS A 87 6.30 -7.51 -0.33
N ASP A 88 5.82 -6.52 -1.07
CA ASP A 88 4.72 -5.65 -0.60
C ASP A 88 3.33 -6.17 -0.96
N THR A 89 3.25 -7.08 -1.92
CA THR A 89 2.00 -7.71 -2.33
C THR A 89 2.27 -9.16 -2.73
N LEU A 90 1.48 -10.10 -2.21
CA LEU A 90 1.52 -11.51 -2.60
C LEU A 90 0.09 -12.00 -2.85
N ASN A 91 -0.14 -12.54 -4.02
CA ASN A 91 -1.45 -13.08 -4.42
C ASN A 91 -1.29 -14.53 -4.85
N GLY A 92 -2.25 -15.39 -4.44
CA GLY A 92 -2.48 -16.65 -5.11
C GLY A 92 -3.13 -16.38 -6.47
N ILE A 93 -2.66 -17.04 -7.50
CA ILE A 93 -3.20 -16.93 -8.85
C ILE A 93 -3.46 -18.31 -9.45
N THR A 94 -4.34 -18.38 -10.42
CA THR A 94 -4.57 -19.59 -11.21
C THR A 94 -3.89 -19.44 -12.57
N GLY A 95 -3.30 -20.52 -13.09
CA GLY A 95 -2.60 -20.55 -14.37
C GLY A 95 -1.30 -21.34 -14.31
N GLU A 96 -0.33 -20.99 -15.15
CA GLU A 96 0.99 -21.64 -15.17
C GLU A 96 1.75 -21.49 -13.86
N TYR A 97 1.60 -20.35 -13.21
CA TYR A 97 2.15 -20.03 -11.90
C TYR A 97 1.01 -19.92 -10.87
N SER A 98 1.33 -20.16 -9.61
CA SER A 98 0.36 -20.22 -8.52
C SER A 98 0.46 -19.07 -7.54
N LEU A 99 1.61 -18.36 -7.50
CA LEU A 99 1.79 -17.15 -6.70
C LEU A 99 2.35 -16.02 -7.56
N LEU A 100 1.87 -14.80 -7.31
CA LEU A 100 2.40 -13.57 -7.87
C LEU A 100 2.78 -12.62 -6.73
N GLY A 101 4.07 -12.33 -6.61
CA GLY A 101 4.61 -11.37 -5.65
C GLY A 101 5.08 -10.09 -6.34
N ARG A 102 4.78 -8.93 -5.75
CA ARG A 102 5.38 -7.65 -6.12
C ARG A 102 6.46 -7.29 -5.12
N PHE A 103 7.65 -7.00 -5.65
CA PHE A 103 8.84 -6.70 -4.86
C PHE A 103 9.36 -5.29 -5.14
N ARG A 104 9.78 -4.60 -4.08
CA ARG A 104 10.39 -3.29 -4.15
C ARG A 104 11.91 -3.41 -4.03
N ILE A 105 12.62 -2.90 -5.03
CA ILE A 105 14.06 -3.05 -5.18
C ILE A 105 14.71 -1.68 -5.13
N ALA A 106 15.72 -1.52 -4.26
CA ALA A 106 16.46 -0.27 -4.13
C ALA A 106 17.52 -0.13 -5.25
N ASP A 107 18.35 -1.14 -5.42
CA ASP A 107 19.49 -1.19 -6.34
C ASP A 107 19.82 -2.62 -6.78
N GLU A 108 20.86 -2.78 -7.59
CA GLU A 108 21.29 -4.09 -8.12
C GLU A 108 21.80 -5.02 -7.00
N GLU A 109 22.52 -4.49 -6.03
CA GLU A 109 23.03 -5.31 -4.92
C GLU A 109 21.88 -5.85 -4.07
N HIS A 110 20.90 -5.00 -3.79
CA HIS A 110 19.67 -5.39 -3.10
C HIS A 110 18.90 -6.47 -3.89
N PHE A 111 18.79 -6.31 -5.21
CA PHE A 111 18.20 -7.31 -6.08
C PHE A 111 18.94 -8.64 -5.99
N GLY A 112 20.27 -8.64 -6.09
CA GLY A 112 21.09 -9.83 -5.95
C GLY A 112 20.92 -10.56 -4.61
N ARG A 113 20.75 -9.81 -3.51
CA ARG A 113 20.44 -10.41 -2.19
C ARG A 113 19.07 -11.08 -2.17
N ILE A 114 18.07 -10.46 -2.78
CA ILE A 114 16.71 -11.03 -2.87
C ILE A 114 16.71 -12.30 -3.71
N LEU A 115 17.37 -12.29 -4.88
CA LEU A 115 17.48 -13.45 -5.75
C LEU A 115 18.12 -14.63 -5.02
N ARG A 116 19.27 -14.43 -4.38
CA ARG A 116 19.93 -15.52 -3.62
C ARG A 116 18.99 -16.14 -2.58
N ARG A 117 18.26 -15.32 -1.82
CA ARG A 117 17.28 -15.82 -0.83
C ARG A 117 16.14 -16.62 -1.47
N ILE A 118 15.67 -16.16 -2.63
CA ILE A 118 14.62 -16.85 -3.40
C ILE A 118 15.18 -18.15 -3.97
N ASP A 119 16.36 -18.13 -4.58
CA ASP A 119 17.00 -19.31 -5.14
C ASP A 119 17.21 -20.39 -4.07
N GLU A 120 17.76 -20.04 -2.91
CA GLU A 120 17.96 -20.96 -1.79
C GLU A 120 16.66 -21.65 -1.37
N VAL A 121 15.56 -20.91 -1.34
CA VAL A 121 14.26 -21.45 -0.98
C VAL A 121 13.66 -22.28 -2.12
N MET A 122 13.81 -21.81 -3.35
CA MET A 122 13.29 -22.51 -4.53
C MET A 122 14.01 -23.83 -4.80
N THR A 123 15.25 -24.02 -4.36
CA THR A 123 15.91 -25.34 -4.43
C THR A 123 15.16 -26.44 -3.66
N LYS A 124 14.42 -26.05 -2.62
CA LYS A 124 13.61 -26.94 -1.76
C LYS A 124 12.20 -27.16 -2.31
N SER A 125 11.75 -26.33 -3.26
CA SER A 125 10.43 -26.46 -3.88
C SER A 125 10.41 -27.59 -4.90
N PHE A 126 9.26 -28.22 -5.04
CA PHE A 126 9.03 -29.30 -5.99
C PHE A 126 9.31 -28.88 -7.44
N PHE A 127 8.75 -27.73 -7.86
CA PHE A 127 8.88 -27.27 -9.24
C PHE A 127 10.18 -26.51 -9.53
N LYS A 128 10.84 -25.95 -8.53
CA LYS A 128 12.06 -25.15 -8.67
C LYS A 128 11.97 -24.09 -9.77
N LYS A 129 10.75 -23.56 -10.01
CA LYS A 129 10.47 -22.67 -11.14
C LYS A 129 9.84 -21.37 -10.67
N TYR A 130 10.46 -20.27 -11.05
CA TYR A 130 9.89 -18.94 -10.94
C TYR A 130 10.29 -18.07 -12.13
N ARG A 131 9.63 -16.95 -12.30
CA ARG A 131 9.91 -15.95 -13.32
C ARG A 131 9.94 -14.57 -12.71
N VAL A 132 10.87 -13.74 -13.18
CA VAL A 132 10.98 -12.34 -12.78
C VAL A 132 10.60 -11.45 -13.94
N VAL A 133 9.76 -10.45 -13.68
CA VAL A 133 9.36 -9.42 -14.62
C VAL A 133 9.70 -8.06 -14.03
N ASN A 134 10.55 -7.30 -14.68
CA ASN A 134 10.90 -5.94 -14.28
C ASN A 134 9.85 -4.97 -14.83
N ALA A 135 9.19 -4.21 -13.97
CA ALA A 135 8.35 -3.11 -14.38
C ALA A 135 9.23 -1.89 -14.72
N ILE A 136 9.33 -1.56 -15.98
CA ILE A 136 10.10 -0.39 -16.45
C ILE A 136 9.41 0.88 -15.97
N ASN A 137 8.10 0.98 -16.17
CA ASN A 137 7.27 2.10 -15.76
C ASN A 137 6.08 1.63 -14.93
N THR A 138 5.74 2.40 -13.92
CA THR A 138 4.49 2.27 -13.16
C THR A 138 3.64 3.49 -13.44
N PHE A 139 2.50 3.31 -14.09
CA PHE A 139 1.59 4.41 -14.44
C PHE A 139 0.54 4.69 -13.36
N LYS A 140 0.31 3.73 -12.47
CA LYS A 140 -0.66 3.85 -11.39
C LYS A 140 -0.22 3.04 -10.17
N GLU A 141 -0.16 3.69 -9.01
CA GLU A 141 0.17 3.06 -7.73
C GLU A 141 -1.03 3.14 -6.79
N SER A 142 -1.53 2.00 -6.37
CA SER A 142 -2.68 1.92 -5.44
C SER A 142 -3.86 2.82 -5.84
N GLY A 143 -4.18 2.85 -7.14
CA GLY A 143 -5.27 3.66 -7.69
C GLY A 143 -4.92 5.13 -7.93
N VAL A 144 -3.70 5.58 -7.62
CA VAL A 144 -3.21 6.94 -7.90
C VAL A 144 -2.41 6.91 -9.21
N PRO A 145 -2.69 7.81 -10.19
CA PRO A 145 -1.80 8.02 -11.32
C PRO A 145 -0.39 8.33 -10.80
N PHE A 146 0.59 7.66 -11.38
CA PHE A 146 1.96 7.72 -10.89
C PHE A 146 2.88 8.07 -12.05
N GLU A 147 3.51 9.22 -11.93
CA GLU A 147 4.61 9.60 -12.81
C GLU A 147 5.88 9.58 -11.95
N ARG A 148 6.85 8.77 -12.35
CA ARG A 148 8.13 8.71 -11.67
C ARG A 148 8.84 10.04 -11.81
N LYS A 149 8.67 10.93 -10.83
CA LYS A 149 9.35 12.22 -10.76
C LYS A 149 10.55 12.13 -9.84
N ALA A 150 11.71 12.57 -10.36
CA ALA A 150 12.90 12.98 -9.61
C ALA A 150 13.66 11.93 -8.76
N ALA A 151 14.85 12.34 -8.34
CA ALA A 151 15.79 11.60 -7.50
C ALA A 151 15.22 11.23 -6.13
N PRO A 152 15.72 10.15 -5.51
CA PRO A 152 15.36 9.80 -4.14
C PRO A 152 15.66 10.96 -3.20
N LEU A 153 14.75 11.20 -2.26
CA LEU A 153 14.96 12.16 -1.18
C LEU A 153 15.73 11.49 -0.05
N THR A 154 16.65 12.23 0.55
CA THR A 154 17.26 11.79 1.81
C THR A 154 16.25 12.02 2.92
N LEU A 155 15.60 10.96 3.36
CA LEU A 155 14.68 10.95 4.49
C LEU A 155 15.46 10.61 5.77
N GLY A 156 15.23 11.37 6.82
CA GLY A 156 15.77 11.05 8.14
C GLY A 156 14.98 9.90 8.80
N ASP A 157 15.58 9.27 9.82
CA ASP A 157 14.97 8.14 10.54
C ASP A 157 13.57 8.47 11.07
N ILE A 158 13.39 9.69 11.58
CA ILE A 158 12.09 10.15 12.11
C ILE A 158 11.04 10.20 10.99
N ASP A 159 11.41 10.62 9.77
CA ASP A 159 10.49 10.66 8.64
C ASP A 159 10.07 9.24 8.23
N LEU A 160 11.02 8.31 8.23
CA LEU A 160 10.75 6.89 7.96
C LEU A 160 9.85 6.27 9.04
N MET A 161 10.04 6.64 10.31
CA MET A 161 9.17 6.19 11.40
C MET A 161 7.74 6.75 11.26
N ILE A 162 7.59 8.03 10.91
CA ILE A 162 6.30 8.64 10.63
C ILE A 162 5.60 7.88 9.48
N LEU A 163 6.30 7.61 8.37
CA LEU A 163 5.75 6.86 7.24
C LEU A 163 5.33 5.44 7.66
N ARG A 164 6.12 4.75 8.48
CA ARG A 164 5.76 3.42 9.01
C ARG A 164 4.49 3.47 9.85
N ILE A 165 4.33 4.47 10.71
CA ILE A 165 3.12 4.67 11.52
C ILE A 165 1.92 4.90 10.60
N LEU A 166 2.05 5.78 9.59
CA LEU A 166 0.98 6.11 8.66
C LEU A 166 0.57 4.93 7.76
N LEU A 167 1.51 4.12 7.31
CA LEU A 167 1.23 2.91 6.51
C LEU A 167 0.55 1.81 7.34
N ASN A 168 0.77 1.80 8.65
CA ASN A 168 0.25 0.79 9.56
C ASN A 168 -0.79 1.34 10.54
N GLN A 169 -1.48 2.43 10.21
CA GLN A 169 -2.46 3.08 11.10
C GLN A 169 -3.51 2.10 11.63
N THR A 170 -3.91 1.11 10.84
CA THR A 170 -4.86 0.06 11.24
C THR A 170 -4.49 -0.69 12.51
N ARG A 171 -3.20 -0.67 12.91
CA ARG A 171 -2.72 -1.29 14.16
C ARG A 171 -2.95 -0.40 15.39
N TYR A 172 -3.09 0.90 15.19
CA TYR A 172 -3.14 1.89 16.26
C TYR A 172 -4.51 2.52 16.43
N VAL A 173 -5.32 2.57 15.38
CA VAL A 173 -6.63 3.21 15.42
C VAL A 173 -7.73 2.23 15.82
N LYS A 174 -8.62 2.69 16.71
CA LYS A 174 -9.88 2.04 17.05
C LYS A 174 -11.09 2.69 16.38
N THR A 175 -10.85 3.70 15.54
CA THR A 175 -11.84 4.51 14.85
C THR A 175 -11.45 4.65 13.38
N PRO A 176 -12.39 4.98 12.49
CA PRO A 176 -12.08 5.15 11.06
C PRO A 176 -11.25 6.39 10.73
N GLN A 177 -11.05 7.30 11.70
CA GLN A 177 -10.32 8.54 11.48
C GLN A 177 -8.80 8.32 11.42
N PRO A 178 -8.08 9.06 10.55
CA PRO A 178 -6.63 9.07 10.53
C PRO A 178 -6.04 9.56 11.86
N LEU A 179 -4.84 9.07 12.18
CA LEU A 179 -4.10 9.54 13.35
C LEU A 179 -3.83 11.05 13.27
N SER A 180 -4.12 11.75 14.36
CA SER A 180 -3.72 13.14 14.53
C SER A 180 -2.21 13.25 14.76
N THR A 181 -1.64 14.43 14.50
CA THR A 181 -0.22 14.71 14.76
C THR A 181 0.16 14.53 16.24
N THR A 182 -0.78 14.76 17.17
CA THR A 182 -0.60 14.50 18.60
C THR A 182 -0.48 12.99 18.88
N GLN A 183 -1.32 12.18 18.25
CA GLN A 183 -1.24 10.71 18.39
C GLN A 183 0.05 10.17 17.77
N ILE A 184 0.47 10.68 16.62
CA ILE A 184 1.73 10.31 15.98
C ILE A 184 2.92 10.68 16.88
N SER A 185 2.93 11.89 17.46
CA SER A 185 3.97 12.33 18.42
C SER A 185 4.06 11.39 19.63
N ARG A 186 2.90 10.96 20.17
CA ARG A 186 2.86 10.00 21.29
C ARG A 186 3.43 8.65 20.89
N LEU A 187 3.00 8.09 19.74
CA LEU A 187 3.52 6.82 19.24
C LEU A 187 5.03 6.85 18.97
N LEU A 188 5.54 7.97 18.48
CA LEU A 188 7.00 8.16 18.35
C LEU A 188 7.69 8.18 19.72
N GLY A 189 7.07 8.80 20.73
CA GLY A 189 7.54 8.76 22.12
C GLY A 189 7.62 7.34 22.68
N ASP A 190 6.60 6.53 22.42
CA ASP A 190 6.57 5.10 22.82
C ASP A 190 7.68 4.28 22.13
N LEU A 191 8.13 4.72 20.95
CA LEU A 191 9.26 4.15 20.21
C LEU A 191 10.62 4.77 20.60
N GLY A 192 10.67 5.59 21.65
CA GLY A 192 11.91 6.22 22.16
C GLY A 192 12.29 7.54 21.48
N VAL A 193 11.45 8.08 20.59
CA VAL A 193 11.71 9.33 19.88
C VAL A 193 10.86 10.47 20.44
N LYS A 194 11.47 11.33 21.27
CA LYS A 194 10.81 12.52 21.81
C LYS A 194 10.75 13.62 20.74
N ILE A 195 9.56 13.91 20.23
CA ILE A 195 9.31 14.95 19.22
C ILE A 195 7.99 15.65 19.52
N SER A 196 7.97 16.99 19.39
CA SER A 196 6.76 17.77 19.62
C SER A 196 5.74 17.63 18.48
N GLN A 197 4.46 17.81 18.81
CA GLN A 197 3.37 17.80 17.82
C GLN A 197 3.59 18.81 16.67
N PRO A 198 4.04 20.07 16.89
CA PRO A 198 4.34 20.99 15.79
C PRO A 198 5.47 20.49 14.88
N SER A 199 6.45 19.79 15.42
CA SER A 199 7.54 19.22 14.63
C SER A 199 7.05 18.04 13.79
N VAL A 200 6.14 17.22 14.30
CA VAL A 200 5.46 16.15 13.52
C VAL A 200 4.66 16.78 12.39
N PHE A 201 3.90 17.83 12.67
CA PHE A 201 3.10 18.54 11.64
C PHE A 201 3.98 19.10 10.51
N LYS A 202 5.08 19.78 10.84
CA LYS A 202 6.02 20.32 9.85
C LYS A 202 6.62 19.22 8.97
N ARG A 203 7.01 18.08 9.57
CA ARG A 203 7.55 16.93 8.83
C ARG A 203 6.50 16.30 7.92
N LEU A 204 5.30 16.10 8.43
CA LEU A 204 4.20 15.53 7.66
C LEU A 204 3.89 16.39 6.43
N LYS A 205 3.72 17.71 6.64
CA LYS A 205 3.50 18.66 5.55
C LYS A 205 4.64 18.61 4.53
N ARG A 206 5.90 18.57 4.98
CA ARG A 206 7.05 18.43 4.07
C ARG A 206 6.99 17.15 3.24
N LEU A 207 6.61 16.01 3.85
CA LEU A 207 6.47 14.74 3.13
C LEU A 207 5.34 14.79 2.09
N GLU A 208 4.26 15.51 2.36
CA GLU A 208 3.18 15.77 1.42
C GLU A 208 3.62 16.71 0.28
N ASP A 209 4.18 17.87 0.63
CA ASP A 209 4.63 18.89 -0.34
C ASP A 209 5.74 18.37 -1.28
N GLN A 210 6.60 17.48 -0.79
CA GLN A 210 7.66 16.83 -1.57
C GLN A 210 7.18 15.60 -2.34
N GLY A 211 5.89 15.24 -2.26
CA GLY A 211 5.31 14.10 -2.97
C GLY A 211 5.83 12.75 -2.49
N VAL A 212 6.30 12.65 -1.24
CA VAL A 212 6.57 11.36 -0.59
C VAL A 212 5.26 10.68 -0.25
N ILE A 213 4.33 11.44 0.34
CA ILE A 213 2.94 11.02 0.55
C ILE A 213 2.14 11.57 -0.63
N LEU A 214 1.63 10.66 -1.45
CA LEU A 214 0.83 11.00 -2.62
C LEU A 214 -0.62 11.27 -2.24
N ARG A 215 -1.12 10.54 -1.25
CA ARG A 215 -2.53 10.61 -0.84
C ARG A 215 -2.76 9.97 0.53
N HIS A 216 -3.62 10.58 1.32
CA HIS A 216 -4.30 9.91 2.43
C HIS A 216 -5.49 9.14 1.90
N THR A 217 -5.73 7.93 2.41
CA THR A 217 -6.80 7.06 1.93
C THR A 217 -7.24 6.09 3.03
N ILE A 218 -8.21 5.26 2.73
CA ILE A 218 -8.66 4.16 3.58
C ILE A 218 -8.37 2.81 2.93
N LEU A 219 -8.15 1.81 3.75
CA LEU A 219 -8.15 0.41 3.32
C LEU A 219 -9.59 -0.12 3.35
N VAL A 220 -10.05 -0.62 2.20
CA VAL A 220 -11.38 -1.21 2.02
C VAL A 220 -11.23 -2.73 1.89
N ASN A 221 -12.11 -3.46 2.57
CA ASN A 221 -12.23 -4.90 2.38
C ASN A 221 -12.95 -5.18 1.04
N GLN A 222 -12.17 -5.47 0.02
CA GLN A 222 -12.67 -5.65 -1.34
C GLN A 222 -13.69 -6.78 -1.47
N GLU A 223 -13.54 -7.87 -0.73
CA GLU A 223 -14.47 -8.99 -0.74
C GLU A 223 -15.85 -8.58 -0.20
N LYS A 224 -15.88 -7.82 0.90
CA LYS A 224 -17.13 -7.36 1.51
C LYS A 224 -17.87 -6.31 0.68
N VAL A 225 -17.16 -5.55 -0.15
CA VAL A 225 -17.80 -4.61 -1.10
C VAL A 225 -18.15 -5.27 -2.44
N GLY A 226 -17.98 -6.60 -2.56
CA GLY A 226 -18.45 -7.36 -3.71
C GLY A 226 -17.36 -7.75 -4.73
N PHE A 227 -16.11 -7.33 -4.57
CA PHE A 227 -15.01 -7.74 -5.43
C PHE A 227 -14.46 -9.11 -5.02
N LYS A 228 -15.11 -10.17 -5.50
CA LYS A 228 -14.74 -11.55 -5.18
C LYS A 228 -13.59 -12.08 -6.05
N THR A 229 -13.33 -11.45 -7.18
CA THR A 229 -12.32 -11.91 -8.14
C THR A 229 -11.33 -10.78 -8.45
N LYS A 230 -10.04 -11.08 -8.41
CA LYS A 230 -8.97 -10.21 -8.86
C LYS A 230 -8.33 -10.82 -10.11
N LEU A 231 -8.25 -10.06 -11.17
CA LEU A 231 -7.60 -10.48 -12.42
C LEU A 231 -6.23 -9.80 -12.54
N VAL A 232 -5.25 -10.59 -12.98
CA VAL A 232 -3.96 -10.10 -13.47
C VAL A 232 -3.92 -10.30 -14.95
N VAL A 233 -3.93 -9.20 -15.69
CA VAL A 233 -3.92 -9.24 -17.17
C VAL A 233 -2.53 -8.90 -17.65
N ARG A 234 -1.96 -9.75 -18.51
CA ARG A 234 -0.72 -9.49 -19.23
C ARG A 234 -1.03 -9.29 -20.69
N ILE A 235 -0.70 -8.11 -21.20
CA ILE A 235 -0.91 -7.74 -22.59
C ILE A 235 0.45 -7.62 -23.25
N LYS A 236 0.66 -8.32 -24.37
CA LYS A 236 1.82 -8.12 -25.23
C LYS A 236 1.45 -7.06 -26.27
N VAL A 237 2.20 -5.98 -26.29
CA VAL A 237 2.00 -4.87 -27.23
C VAL A 237 3.18 -4.84 -28.20
N ASN A 238 2.91 -4.48 -29.44
CA ASN A 238 3.99 -4.25 -30.40
C ASN A 238 4.64 -2.89 -30.10
N PRO A 239 5.97 -2.82 -29.85
CA PRO A 239 6.64 -1.55 -29.58
C PRO A 239 6.50 -0.51 -30.70
N ALA A 240 6.33 -0.95 -31.94
CA ALA A 240 6.12 -0.05 -33.10
C ALA A 240 4.76 0.68 -33.12
N SER A 241 3.88 0.41 -32.14
CA SER A 241 2.56 1.07 -31.99
C SER A 241 2.52 2.08 -30.85
N TYR A 242 3.68 2.48 -30.31
CA TYR A 242 3.80 3.48 -29.25
C TYR A 242 4.20 4.85 -29.83
N ASP A 243 3.40 5.37 -30.74
CA ASP A 243 3.45 6.78 -31.16
C ASP A 243 2.34 7.57 -30.48
#